data_152216b191a0e3e3c11225e45e7a61d3
#
_entry.id   152216b191a0e3e3c11225e45e7a61d3
#
_cell.length_a   1.000
_cell.length_b   1.000
_cell.length_c   1.000
_cell.angle_alpha   90.00
_cell.angle_beta   90.00
_cell.angle_gamma   90.00
#
_symmetry.space_group_name_H-M   'P 1'
#
loop_
_entity.id
_entity.type
_entity.pdbx_description
1 polymer ?
#
loop_
_entity_poly.entity_id
_entity_poly.type
_entity_poly.pdbx_seq_one_letter_code
_entity_poly.pdbx_strand_id
1 'polypeptide(L)'
;MITSRIDYDTGILYVDFKGEITLEDLLEHVTIQERRSHYPKKLKILTNATTAEFFLQPRDLVAVKEEMSRTLKKYKVIYDAFVVNHTKSTALSVFYMELATLDNYHFKVFSTKEAAENWLKSI
;
A
#
# COMPACT_ATOMS: atom_id res chain seq x y z
N MET A 1 -10.86 -9.15 -1.60
CA MET A 1 -10.29 -9.23 -2.97
C MET A 1 -9.42 -8.03 -3.25
N ILE A 2 -8.22 -8.26 -3.73
CA ILE A 2 -7.28 -7.21 -4.10
C ILE A 2 -7.05 -7.26 -5.60
N THR A 3 -7.30 -6.14 -6.28
CA THR A 3 -7.05 -5.99 -7.72
C THR A 3 -6.14 -4.80 -7.96
N SER A 4 -5.34 -4.85 -9.02
CA SER A 4 -4.40 -3.79 -9.33
C SER A 4 -4.27 -3.56 -10.84
N ARG A 5 -3.97 -2.31 -11.21
CA ARG A 5 -3.60 -1.95 -12.57
C ARG A 5 -2.60 -0.80 -12.57
N ILE A 6 -1.63 -0.87 -13.44
CA ILE A 6 -0.63 0.20 -13.61
C ILE A 6 -1.10 1.17 -14.70
N ASP A 7 -1.00 2.46 -14.41
CA ASP A 7 -1.18 3.52 -15.40
C ASP A 7 0.21 3.99 -15.84
N TYR A 8 0.60 3.64 -17.07
CA TYR A 8 1.93 3.95 -17.57
C TYR A 8 2.13 5.44 -17.87
N ASP A 9 1.05 6.20 -18.07
CA ASP A 9 1.15 7.64 -18.30
C ASP A 9 1.57 8.39 -17.03
N THR A 10 1.02 7.99 -15.89
CA THR A 10 1.33 8.64 -14.60
C THR A 10 2.36 7.88 -13.78
N GLY A 11 2.59 6.60 -14.07
CA GLY A 11 3.44 5.73 -13.28
C GLY A 11 2.78 5.28 -11.97
N ILE A 12 1.47 5.47 -11.82
CA ILE A 12 0.75 5.11 -10.61
C ILE A 12 0.15 3.72 -10.74
N LEU A 13 0.43 2.87 -9.76
CA LEU A 13 -0.22 1.58 -9.57
C LEU A 13 -1.48 1.79 -8.74
N TYR A 14 -2.64 1.61 -9.36
CA TYR A 14 -3.94 1.71 -8.67
C TYR A 14 -4.32 0.35 -8.13
N VAL A 15 -4.59 0.29 -6.82
CA VAL A 15 -4.93 -0.93 -6.11
C VAL A 15 -6.28 -0.76 -5.42
N ASP A 16 -7.16 -1.73 -5.55
CA ASP A 16 -8.44 -1.76 -4.84
C ASP A 16 -8.46 -2.94 -3.86
N PHE A 17 -8.71 -2.62 -2.61
CA PHE A 17 -9.00 -3.60 -1.55
C PHE A 17 -10.50 -3.62 -1.33
N LYS A 18 -11.15 -4.75 -1.59
CA LYS A 18 -12.61 -4.89 -1.46
C LYS A 18 -12.97 -6.09 -0.59
N GLY A 19 -13.93 -5.87 0.32
CA GLY A 19 -14.43 -6.92 1.20
C GLY A 19 -13.41 -7.35 2.23
N GLU A 20 -13.45 -8.61 2.61
CA GLU A 20 -12.58 -9.19 3.63
C GLU A 20 -11.13 -9.24 3.16
N ILE A 21 -10.24 -8.65 3.94
CA ILE A 21 -8.80 -8.64 3.68
C ILE A 21 -8.11 -9.29 4.87
N THR A 22 -7.44 -10.41 4.62
CA THR A 22 -6.70 -11.16 5.63
C THR A 22 -5.22 -10.81 5.58
N LEU A 23 -4.46 -11.24 6.59
CA LEU A 23 -3.01 -11.11 6.57
C LEU A 23 -2.40 -11.82 5.35
N GLU A 24 -2.91 -13.00 4.99
CA GLU A 24 -2.43 -13.75 3.83
C GLU A 24 -2.62 -12.95 2.54
N ASP A 25 -3.79 -12.28 2.39
CA ASP A 25 -4.06 -11.43 1.23
C ASP A 25 -3.04 -10.30 1.12
N LEU A 26 -2.71 -9.67 2.24
CA LEU A 26 -1.74 -8.58 2.27
C LEU A 26 -0.32 -9.06 1.92
N LEU A 27 0.10 -10.17 2.49
CA LEU A 27 1.43 -10.72 2.22
C LEU A 27 1.58 -11.12 0.76
N GLU A 28 0.56 -11.76 0.20
CA GLU A 28 0.55 -12.12 -1.22
C GLU A 28 0.63 -10.88 -2.12
N HIS A 29 -0.14 -9.84 -1.79
CA HIS A 29 -0.13 -8.58 -2.53
C HIS A 29 1.24 -7.94 -2.56
N VAL A 30 1.92 -7.87 -1.42
CA VAL A 30 3.27 -7.31 -1.33
C VAL A 30 4.28 -8.18 -2.09
N THR A 31 4.16 -9.49 -1.99
CA THR A 31 5.04 -10.43 -2.70
C THR A 31 4.89 -10.32 -4.22
N ILE A 32 3.67 -10.10 -4.72
CA ILE A 32 3.43 -9.90 -6.15
C ILE A 32 4.19 -8.66 -6.65
N GLN A 33 4.24 -7.58 -5.89
CA GLN A 33 5.00 -6.38 -6.27
C GLN A 33 6.49 -6.69 -6.42
N GLU A 34 7.05 -7.54 -5.56
CA GLU A 34 8.45 -7.97 -5.68
C GLU A 34 8.72 -8.69 -7.00
N ARG A 35 7.73 -9.46 -7.50
CA ARG A 35 7.87 -10.26 -8.71
C ARG A 35 7.63 -9.49 -10.01
N ARG A 36 7.05 -8.30 -9.95
CA ARG A 36 6.69 -7.49 -11.14
C ARG A 36 7.88 -6.68 -11.64
N SER A 37 8.68 -7.29 -12.51
CA SER A 37 9.89 -6.64 -13.03
C SER A 37 9.62 -5.45 -13.96
N HIS A 38 8.39 -5.34 -14.50
CA HIS A 38 8.02 -4.25 -15.42
C HIS A 38 7.51 -3.00 -14.72
N TYR A 39 7.33 -3.04 -13.40
CA TYR A 39 6.94 -1.85 -12.65
C TYR A 39 8.11 -0.86 -12.57
N PRO A 40 7.82 0.47 -12.58
CA PRO A 40 8.88 1.48 -12.41
C PRO A 40 9.65 1.28 -11.12
N LYS A 41 10.95 1.56 -11.14
CA LYS A 41 11.79 1.45 -9.94
C LYS A 41 11.45 2.52 -8.89
N LYS A 42 10.94 3.66 -9.32
CA LYS A 42 10.27 4.64 -8.47
C LYS A 42 8.77 4.37 -8.57
N LEU A 43 8.26 3.54 -7.67
CA LEU A 43 6.88 3.09 -7.73
C LEU A 43 5.96 3.98 -6.88
N LYS A 44 4.88 4.44 -7.50
CA LYS A 44 3.82 5.18 -6.83
C LYS A 44 2.60 4.30 -6.76
N ILE A 45 2.08 4.07 -5.55
CA ILE A 45 0.92 3.21 -5.32
C ILE A 45 -0.21 4.04 -4.73
N LEU A 46 -1.40 3.89 -5.28
CA LEU A 46 -2.62 4.42 -4.68
C LEU A 46 -3.53 3.24 -4.36
N THR A 47 -3.71 2.96 -3.08
CA THR A 47 -4.58 1.89 -2.61
C THR A 47 -5.88 2.48 -2.08
N ASN A 48 -6.99 2.10 -2.69
CA ASN A 48 -8.31 2.43 -2.19
C ASN A 48 -8.81 1.27 -1.32
N ALA A 49 -8.84 1.50 -0.01
CA ALA A 49 -9.31 0.53 0.98
C ALA A 49 -10.61 0.98 1.67
N THR A 50 -11.37 1.88 1.04
CA THR A 50 -12.59 2.43 1.64
C THR A 50 -13.72 1.41 1.78
N THR A 51 -13.69 0.34 1.00
CA THR A 51 -14.66 -0.76 1.07
C THR A 51 -14.05 -2.04 1.64
N ALA A 52 -12.85 -1.97 2.18
CA ALA A 52 -12.18 -3.12 2.77
C ALA A 52 -12.59 -3.31 4.23
N GLU A 53 -12.63 -4.58 4.64
CA GLU A 53 -12.80 -4.97 6.03
C GLU A 53 -11.62 -5.85 6.42
N PHE A 54 -10.78 -5.35 7.34
CA PHE A 54 -9.53 -6.02 7.70
C PHE A 54 -9.74 -7.04 8.81
N PHE A 55 -9.41 -8.29 8.53
CA PHE A 55 -9.46 -9.42 9.45
C PHE A 55 -8.05 -9.78 9.89
N LEU A 56 -7.45 -8.88 10.68
CA LEU A 56 -6.10 -9.06 11.22
C LEU A 56 -5.93 -8.22 12.48
N GLN A 57 -4.91 -8.55 13.25
CA GLN A 57 -4.54 -7.83 14.46
C GLN A 57 -3.42 -6.83 14.15
N PRO A 58 -3.27 -5.75 14.94
CA PRO A 58 -2.17 -4.82 14.73
C PRO A 58 -0.78 -5.49 14.70
N ARG A 59 -0.56 -6.50 15.55
CA ARG A 59 0.71 -7.25 15.59
C ARG A 59 1.03 -7.96 14.28
N ASP A 60 0.01 -8.32 13.50
CA ASP A 60 0.18 -9.00 12.21
C ASP A 60 0.86 -8.08 11.18
N LEU A 61 0.77 -6.76 11.38
CA LEU A 61 1.37 -5.78 10.48
C LEU A 61 2.89 -5.79 10.50
N VAL A 62 3.50 -6.36 11.53
CA VAL A 62 4.97 -6.59 11.57
C VAL A 62 5.39 -7.48 10.41
N ALA A 63 4.61 -8.55 10.13
CA ALA A 63 4.89 -9.44 9.01
C ALA A 63 4.76 -8.71 7.66
N VAL A 64 3.78 -7.82 7.54
CA VAL A 64 3.60 -7.00 6.32
C VAL A 64 4.80 -6.07 6.11
N LYS A 65 5.25 -5.41 7.17
CA LYS A 65 6.45 -4.56 7.13
C LYS A 65 7.68 -5.34 6.69
N GLU A 66 7.87 -6.53 7.23
CA GLU A 66 9.03 -7.37 6.89
C GLU A 66 8.99 -7.80 5.43
N GLU A 67 7.81 -8.15 4.91
CA GLU A 67 7.65 -8.48 3.50
C GLU A 67 7.92 -7.27 2.61
N MET A 68 7.41 -6.10 3.01
CA MET A 68 7.68 -4.85 2.28
C MET A 68 9.17 -4.52 2.28
N SER A 69 9.87 -4.78 3.37
CA SER A 69 11.33 -4.58 3.45
C SER A 69 12.07 -5.43 2.42
N ARG A 70 11.63 -6.66 2.18
CA ARG A 70 12.20 -7.52 1.12
C ARG A 70 11.87 -6.99 -0.27
N THR A 71 10.63 -6.58 -0.47
CA THR A 71 10.15 -6.03 -1.75
C THR A 71 10.94 -4.76 -2.14
N LEU A 72 11.23 -3.90 -1.17
CA LEU A 72 11.95 -2.64 -1.39
C LEU A 72 13.34 -2.83 -1.97
N LYS A 73 13.95 -3.99 -1.82
CA LYS A 73 15.26 -4.29 -2.43
C LYS A 73 15.20 -4.28 -3.96
N LYS A 74 14.01 -4.44 -4.53
CA LYS A 74 13.77 -4.44 -5.98
C LYS A 74 13.46 -3.04 -6.52
N TYR A 75 13.28 -2.06 -5.66
CA TYR A 75 12.85 -0.71 -6.02
C TYR A 75 13.85 0.32 -5.51
N LYS A 76 13.90 1.45 -6.21
CA LYS A 76 14.66 2.61 -5.73
C LYS A 76 13.93 3.29 -4.60
N VAL A 77 12.61 3.46 -4.76
CA VAL A 77 11.73 4.08 -3.77
C VAL A 77 10.29 3.68 -4.05
N ILE A 78 9.50 3.51 -2.99
CA ILE A 78 8.04 3.30 -3.10
C ILE A 78 7.32 4.42 -2.33
N TYR A 79 6.38 5.07 -3.00
CA TYR A 79 5.43 6.01 -2.42
C TYR A 79 4.07 5.34 -2.40
N ASP A 80 3.55 5.09 -1.20
CA ASP A 80 2.36 4.26 -0.98
C ASP A 80 1.27 5.10 -0.31
N ALA A 81 0.32 5.57 -1.12
CA ALA A 81 -0.82 6.36 -0.64
C ALA A 81 -1.99 5.42 -0.34
N PHE A 82 -2.45 5.43 0.90
CA PHE A 82 -3.47 4.49 1.38
C PHE A 82 -4.73 5.23 1.78
N VAL A 83 -5.84 4.97 1.10
CA VAL A 83 -7.11 5.68 1.30
C VAL A 83 -8.05 4.83 2.16
N VAL A 84 -8.43 5.35 3.32
CA VAL A 84 -9.34 4.71 4.27
C VAL A 84 -10.33 5.72 4.83
N ASN A 85 -11.51 5.27 5.23
CA ASN A 85 -12.55 6.15 5.79
C ASN A 85 -13.31 5.53 6.96
N HIS A 86 -12.88 4.37 7.46
CA HIS A 86 -13.46 3.72 8.63
C HIS A 86 -12.49 3.80 9.81
N THR A 87 -13.03 3.87 11.03
CA THR A 87 -12.22 4.02 12.24
C THR A 87 -11.22 2.89 12.41
N LYS A 88 -11.64 1.63 12.26
CA LYS A 88 -10.75 0.47 12.42
C LYS A 88 -9.64 0.46 11.37
N SER A 89 -10.00 0.63 10.10
CA SER A 89 -9.02 0.59 9.01
C SER A 89 -8.06 1.78 9.08
N THR A 90 -8.54 2.94 9.50
CA THR A 90 -7.68 4.11 9.72
C THR A 90 -6.68 3.85 10.84
N ALA A 91 -7.14 3.29 11.97
CA ALA A 91 -6.26 2.97 13.10
C ALA A 91 -5.16 1.97 12.72
N LEU A 92 -5.52 0.93 11.97
CA LEU A 92 -4.55 -0.06 11.48
C LEU A 92 -3.54 0.58 10.52
N SER A 93 -4.01 1.45 9.63
CA SER A 93 -3.16 2.13 8.64
C SER A 93 -2.16 3.08 9.31
N VAL A 94 -2.60 3.84 10.31
CA VAL A 94 -1.72 4.73 11.08
C VAL A 94 -0.70 3.92 11.87
N PHE A 95 -1.10 2.80 12.46
CA PHE A 95 -0.19 1.90 13.15
C PHE A 95 0.89 1.38 12.20
N TYR A 96 0.49 0.94 11.00
CA TYR A 96 1.43 0.49 9.98
C TYR A 96 2.39 1.61 9.54
N MET A 97 1.87 2.82 9.35
CA MET A 97 2.68 3.97 8.97
C MET A 97 3.80 4.24 9.99
N GLU A 98 3.48 4.16 11.27
CA GLU A 98 4.46 4.35 12.34
C GLU A 98 5.46 3.20 12.43
N LEU A 99 5.00 1.98 12.13
CA LEU A 99 5.83 0.78 12.16
C LEU A 99 6.80 0.71 10.99
N ALA A 100 6.35 1.13 9.79
CA ALA A 100 7.08 0.93 8.54
C ALA A 100 8.00 2.12 8.20
N THR A 101 8.90 2.46 9.12
CA THR A 101 9.90 3.52 8.96
C THR A 101 11.13 3.00 8.23
N LEU A 102 11.01 2.84 6.90
CA LEU A 102 12.08 2.35 6.03
C LEU A 102 12.57 3.51 5.14
N ASP A 103 13.87 3.57 4.87
CA ASP A 103 14.49 4.73 4.21
C ASP A 103 13.91 5.05 2.84
N ASN A 104 13.59 4.03 2.05
CA ASN A 104 13.09 4.20 0.69
C ASN A 104 11.60 3.86 0.57
N TYR A 105 10.85 3.98 1.66
CA TYR A 105 9.43 3.68 1.70
C TYR A 105 8.67 4.82 2.38
N HIS A 106 7.73 5.42 1.65
CA HIS A 106 6.91 6.53 2.13
C HIS A 106 5.45 6.11 2.10
N PHE A 107 4.95 5.70 3.24
CA PHE A 107 3.55 5.30 3.42
C PHE A 107 2.77 6.45 4.05
N LYS A 108 1.69 6.87 3.40
CA LYS A 108 0.88 7.97 3.89
C LYS A 108 -0.61 7.63 3.81
N VAL A 109 -1.35 8.00 4.85
CA VAL A 109 -2.77 7.71 4.98
C VAL A 109 -3.59 8.92 4.57
N PHE A 110 -4.63 8.69 3.76
CA PHE A 110 -5.53 9.72 3.27
C PHE A 110 -6.98 9.30 3.49
N SER A 111 -7.86 10.30 3.63
CA SER A 111 -9.30 10.05 3.74
C SER A 111 -10.02 10.10 2.39
N THR A 112 -9.39 10.64 1.36
CA THR A 112 -9.97 10.74 0.01
C THR A 112 -8.97 10.32 -1.05
N LYS A 113 -9.49 9.78 -2.14
CA LYS A 113 -8.70 9.42 -3.32
C LYS A 113 -8.05 10.65 -3.94
N GLU A 114 -8.77 11.77 -3.98
CA GLU A 114 -8.26 13.02 -4.55
C GLU A 114 -7.00 13.51 -3.83
N ALA A 115 -7.02 13.52 -2.50
CA ALA A 115 -5.84 13.94 -1.72
C ALA A 115 -4.65 13.01 -1.96
N ALA A 116 -4.90 11.70 -2.05
CA ALA A 116 -3.87 10.71 -2.34
C ALA A 116 -3.25 10.91 -3.73
N GLU A 117 -4.08 11.12 -4.75
CA GLU A 117 -3.60 11.41 -6.11
C GLU A 117 -2.77 12.69 -6.17
N ASN A 118 -3.24 13.75 -5.51
CA ASN A 118 -2.52 15.01 -5.48
C ASN A 118 -1.13 14.87 -4.85
N TRP A 119 -1.02 14.10 -3.78
CA TRP A 119 0.27 13.82 -3.16
C TRP A 119 1.20 13.08 -4.12
N LEU A 120 0.73 12.02 -4.75
CA LEU A 120 1.54 11.22 -5.68
C LEU A 120 1.97 12.04 -6.91
N LYS A 121 1.11 12.90 -7.40
CA LYS A 121 1.42 13.77 -8.56
C LYS A 121 2.38 14.90 -8.21
N SER A 122 2.52 15.24 -6.92
CA SER A 122 3.44 16.29 -6.46
C SER A 122 4.89 15.80 -6.32
N ILE A 123 5.12 14.52 -6.45
CA ILE A 123 6.43 13.90 -6.25
C ILE A 123 7.26 13.90 -7.54
#